data_44051685a46fb2543b17514a713933ae
#
_entry.id   44051685a46fb2543b17514a713933ae
#
_cell.length_a   1.000
_cell.length_b   1.000
_cell.length_c   1.000
_cell.angle_alpha   90.00
_cell.angle_beta   90.00
_cell.angle_gamma   90.00
#
_symmetry.space_group_name_H-M   'P 1'
#
loop_
_entity.id
_entity.type
_entity.pdbx_description
1 polymer ?
#
loop_
_entity_poly.entity_id
_entity_poly.type
_entity_poly.pdbx_seq_one_letter_code
_entity_poly.pdbx_strand_id
1 'polypeptide(L)'
;YDDVFESAKLLPELYEDRDYPTAFIFTPLFFQDRSFGYAVVNYGAEPRVYEDVYRSWIKTVARDMESFARHQGLNVLLNKLEADQIRDGLTGMYNYRGFIGRANDMIIQAAEEKSEILVLAVDLKNTRQINSNYGRTEGDRVLSYVAQSINEVLTPYEISMRMGNDEFVIATVAKSGDISRGEYIAEELKKKLE
;
A
#
# COMPACT_ATOMS: atom_id res chain seq x y z
N TYR A 1 -13.04 17.19 6.51
CA TYR A 1 -14.46 16.86 6.32
C TYR A 1 -15.19 17.32 7.58
N ASP A 2 -15.74 18.55 7.52
CA ASP A 2 -16.67 19.10 8.52
C ASP A 2 -18.11 18.79 8.09
N ASP A 3 -18.44 17.49 7.97
CA ASP A 3 -19.83 17.11 7.86
C ASP A 3 -20.45 17.21 9.25
N VAL A 4 -21.25 18.25 9.46
CA VAL A 4 -22.04 18.41 10.66
C VAL A 4 -23.03 17.24 10.72
N PHE A 5 -22.77 16.30 11.63
CA PHE A 5 -23.64 15.16 11.83
C PHE A 5 -24.95 15.62 12.48
N GLU A 6 -26.06 15.48 11.76
CA GLU A 6 -27.39 15.78 12.31
C GLU A 6 -27.78 14.69 13.31
N SER A 7 -27.97 15.05 14.57
CA SER A 7 -28.34 14.09 15.64
C SER A 7 -29.63 13.33 15.34
N ALA A 8 -30.54 13.88 14.54
CA ALA A 8 -31.75 13.22 14.07
C ALA A 8 -31.47 12.02 13.15
N LYS A 9 -30.31 11.99 12.47
CA LYS A 9 -29.90 10.87 11.59
C LYS A 9 -29.20 9.76 12.38
N LEU A 10 -28.82 10.00 13.62
CA LEU A 10 -28.13 9.04 14.46
C LEU A 10 -29.01 7.82 14.78
N LEU A 11 -30.28 8.07 15.10
CA LEU A 11 -31.28 7.04 15.41
C LEU A 11 -32.66 7.54 14.97
N PRO A 12 -33.04 7.30 13.70
CA PRO A 12 -34.34 7.75 13.16
C PRO A 12 -35.53 7.32 14.03
N GLU A 13 -35.43 6.14 14.65
CA GLU A 13 -36.46 5.57 15.50
C GLU A 13 -36.79 6.42 16.74
N LEU A 14 -35.92 7.36 17.16
CA LEU A 14 -36.23 8.29 18.25
C LEU A 14 -37.33 9.29 17.90
N TYR A 15 -37.53 9.55 16.61
CA TYR A 15 -38.46 10.57 16.12
C TYR A 15 -39.74 10.00 15.49
N GLU A 16 -39.88 8.67 15.54
CA GLU A 16 -41.11 8.00 15.10
C GLU A 16 -42.26 8.22 16.09
N ASP A 17 -43.45 8.54 15.58
CA ASP A 17 -44.68 8.59 16.36
C ASP A 17 -45.03 7.17 16.83
N ARG A 18 -45.33 7.01 18.15
CA ARG A 18 -45.69 5.72 18.77
C ARG A 18 -46.93 5.82 19.63
N ASP A 19 -47.69 4.77 19.56
CA ASP A 19 -48.96 4.67 20.31
C ASP A 19 -48.68 4.37 21.81
N TYR A 20 -47.45 4.07 22.21
CA TYR A 20 -47.05 3.73 23.56
C TYR A 20 -45.68 4.27 23.96
N PRO A 21 -45.43 4.53 25.24
CA PRO A 21 -44.12 4.95 25.73
C PRO A 21 -43.07 3.89 25.44
N THR A 22 -41.93 4.31 24.89
CA THR A 22 -40.80 3.44 24.55
C THR A 22 -39.51 3.93 25.19
N ALA A 23 -38.77 3.02 25.82
CA ALA A 23 -37.47 3.32 26.40
C ALA A 23 -36.32 2.87 25.51
N PHE A 24 -35.34 3.75 25.37
CA PHE A 24 -34.07 3.46 24.68
C PHE A 24 -32.91 3.49 25.66
N ILE A 25 -32.07 2.46 25.65
CA ILE A 25 -30.85 2.41 26.45
C ILE A 25 -29.66 2.55 25.53
N PHE A 26 -28.89 3.61 25.73
CA PHE A 26 -27.63 3.86 25.05
C PHE A 26 -26.49 3.31 25.88
N THR A 27 -25.74 2.38 25.33
CA THR A 27 -24.59 1.75 25.99
C THR A 27 -23.33 2.05 25.20
N PRO A 28 -22.33 2.72 25.77
CA PRO A 28 -21.08 2.98 25.08
C PRO A 28 -20.32 1.68 24.84
N LEU A 29 -19.79 1.55 23.63
CA LEU A 29 -18.89 0.47 23.22
C LEU A 29 -17.46 0.94 23.38
N PHE A 30 -16.79 0.51 24.42
CA PHE A 30 -15.39 0.84 24.66
C PHE A 30 -14.62 -0.38 25.18
N PHE A 31 -13.34 -0.42 24.88
CA PHE A 31 -12.42 -1.39 25.46
C PHE A 31 -11.12 -0.66 25.84
N GLN A 32 -10.74 -0.73 27.12
CA GLN A 32 -9.67 0.07 27.70
C GLN A 32 -9.87 1.57 27.39
N ASP A 33 -8.93 2.20 26.70
CA ASP A 33 -8.96 3.65 26.40
C ASP A 33 -9.57 3.96 25.01
N ARG A 34 -10.10 2.96 24.30
CA ARG A 34 -10.62 3.11 22.94
C ARG A 34 -12.13 3.05 22.91
N SER A 35 -12.74 4.10 22.39
CA SER A 35 -14.19 4.14 22.12
C SER A 35 -14.48 3.71 20.67
N PHE A 36 -15.47 2.84 20.50
CA PHE A 36 -15.95 2.34 19.22
C PHE A 36 -17.31 2.91 18.82
N GLY A 37 -17.94 3.67 19.72
CA GLY A 37 -19.29 4.19 19.53
C GLY A 37 -20.23 3.76 20.66
N TYR A 38 -21.47 3.46 20.30
CA TYR A 38 -22.49 3.01 21.27
C TYR A 38 -23.45 2.02 20.62
N ALA A 39 -24.07 1.17 21.46
CA ALA A 39 -25.19 0.32 21.12
C ALA A 39 -26.47 0.91 21.69
N VAL A 40 -27.56 0.80 20.94
CA VAL A 40 -28.89 1.25 21.39
C VAL A 40 -29.83 0.06 21.43
N VAL A 41 -30.52 -0.10 22.53
CA VAL A 41 -31.59 -1.11 22.70
C VAL A 41 -32.91 -0.42 22.93
N ASN A 42 -33.89 -0.81 22.14
CA ASN A 42 -35.28 -0.40 22.29
C ASN A 42 -36.04 -1.44 23.13
N TYR A 43 -36.65 -1.02 24.21
CA TYR A 43 -37.46 -1.86 25.11
C TYR A 43 -38.96 -1.74 24.86
N GLY A 44 -39.46 -1.47 23.75
CA GLY A 44 -40.89 -1.49 23.44
C GLY A 44 -41.80 -1.01 24.58
N ALA A 45 -43.05 -1.55 24.63
CA ALA A 45 -44.06 -1.20 25.63
C ALA A 45 -43.86 -1.84 26.99
N GLU A 46 -43.15 -2.97 27.08
CA GLU A 46 -42.89 -3.65 28.34
C GLU A 46 -41.46 -3.37 28.85
N PRO A 47 -41.30 -2.67 29.97
CA PRO A 47 -39.98 -2.43 30.54
C PRO A 47 -39.35 -3.75 31.01
N ARG A 48 -38.24 -4.12 30.39
CA ARG A 48 -37.42 -5.27 30.81
C ARG A 48 -36.25 -4.80 31.65
N VAL A 49 -35.84 -5.66 32.60
CA VAL A 49 -34.63 -5.41 33.38
C VAL A 49 -33.40 -5.56 32.50
N TYR A 50 -32.40 -4.70 32.71
CA TYR A 50 -31.10 -4.75 32.05
C TYR A 50 -30.38 -6.06 32.40
N GLU A 51 -30.51 -7.08 31.54
CA GLU A 51 -30.11 -8.45 31.83
C GLU A 51 -28.59 -8.65 31.72
N ASP A 52 -28.06 -9.58 32.49
CA ASP A 52 -26.65 -9.96 32.48
C ASP A 52 -26.19 -10.46 31.09
N VAL A 53 -27.09 -11.04 30.31
CA VAL A 53 -26.88 -11.47 28.93
C VAL A 53 -26.50 -10.28 28.05
N TYR A 54 -27.25 -9.17 28.13
CA TYR A 54 -26.94 -7.95 27.35
C TYR A 54 -25.60 -7.35 27.75
N ARG A 55 -25.30 -7.28 29.05
CA ARG A 55 -24.00 -6.78 29.53
C ARG A 55 -22.83 -7.64 29.04
N SER A 56 -23.03 -8.97 29.07
CA SER A 56 -22.02 -9.90 28.57
C SER A 56 -21.82 -9.76 27.08
N TRP A 57 -22.91 -9.59 26.32
CA TRP A 57 -22.87 -9.37 24.88
C TRP A 57 -22.12 -8.07 24.51
N ILE A 58 -22.43 -6.94 25.15
CA ILE A 58 -21.75 -5.66 24.94
C ILE A 58 -20.24 -5.77 25.19
N LYS A 59 -19.83 -6.45 26.27
CA LYS A 59 -18.41 -6.67 26.56
C LYS A 59 -17.73 -7.52 25.48
N THR A 60 -18.40 -8.53 24.97
CA THR A 60 -17.90 -9.37 23.89
C THR A 60 -17.74 -8.58 22.60
N VAL A 61 -18.76 -7.84 22.19
CA VAL A 61 -18.72 -6.98 21.00
C VAL A 61 -17.58 -5.96 21.09
N ALA A 62 -17.45 -5.26 22.21
CA ALA A 62 -16.38 -4.27 22.39
C ALA A 62 -14.98 -4.90 22.27
N ARG A 63 -14.80 -6.09 22.87
CA ARG A 63 -13.54 -6.84 22.77
C ARG A 63 -13.25 -7.31 21.34
N ASP A 64 -14.27 -7.79 20.64
CA ASP A 64 -14.11 -8.27 19.26
C ASP A 64 -13.83 -7.12 18.29
N MET A 65 -14.45 -5.94 18.51
CA MET A 65 -14.12 -4.72 17.78
C MET A 65 -12.67 -4.27 18.01
N GLU A 66 -12.16 -4.33 19.25
CA GLU A 66 -10.75 -4.06 19.54
C GLU A 66 -9.83 -5.07 18.85
N SER A 67 -10.15 -6.36 18.90
CA SER A 67 -9.39 -7.40 18.22
C SER A 67 -9.32 -7.15 16.72
N PHE A 68 -10.44 -6.81 16.09
CA PHE A 68 -10.50 -6.47 14.67
C PHE A 68 -9.67 -5.24 14.33
N ALA A 69 -9.79 -4.16 15.11
CA ALA A 69 -9.01 -2.94 14.88
C ALA A 69 -7.50 -3.19 15.04
N ARG A 70 -7.10 -4.04 15.98
CA ARG A 70 -5.71 -4.45 16.18
C ARG A 70 -5.18 -5.27 15.02
N HIS A 71 -5.96 -6.23 14.49
CA HIS A 71 -5.61 -7.01 13.31
C HIS A 71 -5.43 -6.13 12.07
N GLN A 72 -6.31 -5.15 11.87
CA GLN A 72 -6.17 -4.17 10.79
C GLN A 72 -4.86 -3.37 10.90
N GLY A 73 -4.52 -2.90 12.10
CA GLY A 73 -3.27 -2.20 12.36
C GLY A 73 -2.04 -3.06 12.06
N LEU A 74 -2.04 -4.32 12.47
CA LEU A 74 -0.97 -5.28 12.19
C LEU A 74 -0.82 -5.55 10.68
N ASN A 75 -1.90 -5.72 9.95
CA ASN A 75 -1.87 -5.91 8.50
C ASN A 75 -1.26 -4.70 7.76
N VAL A 76 -1.58 -3.48 8.19
CA VAL A 76 -0.95 -2.27 7.64
C VAL A 76 0.56 -2.25 7.88
N LEU A 77 1.01 -2.66 9.07
CA LEU A 77 2.44 -2.74 9.40
C LEU A 77 3.15 -3.85 8.61
N LEU A 78 2.52 -5.02 8.47
CA LEU A 78 3.05 -6.12 7.67
C LEU A 78 3.20 -5.73 6.20
N ASN A 79 2.20 -5.09 5.61
CA ASN A 79 2.26 -4.61 4.23
C ASN A 79 3.38 -3.58 4.03
N LYS A 80 3.62 -2.69 5.01
CA LYS A 80 4.78 -1.77 4.96
C LYS A 80 6.11 -2.51 5.01
N LEU A 81 6.26 -3.46 5.93
CA LEU A 81 7.48 -4.28 6.03
C LEU A 81 7.73 -5.10 4.75
N GLU A 82 6.68 -5.65 4.15
CA GLU A 82 6.79 -6.35 2.87
C GLU A 82 7.19 -5.42 1.72
N ALA A 83 6.63 -4.20 1.66
CA ALA A 83 7.03 -3.19 0.68
C ALA A 83 8.51 -2.83 0.81
N ASP A 84 9.01 -2.67 2.04
CA ASP A 84 10.43 -2.40 2.29
C ASP A 84 11.33 -3.58 1.88
N GLN A 85 10.82 -4.82 1.94
CA GLN A 85 11.56 -6.02 1.52
C GLN A 85 11.69 -6.21 0.00
N ILE A 86 10.93 -5.50 -0.82
CA ILE A 86 10.96 -5.59 -2.29
C ILE A 86 11.57 -4.37 -2.98
N ARG A 87 12.01 -3.38 -2.20
CA ARG A 87 12.61 -2.14 -2.70
C ARG A 87 14.06 -1.99 -2.25
N ASP A 88 14.86 -1.30 -3.06
CA ASP A 88 16.20 -0.84 -2.69
C ASP A 88 16.08 0.43 -1.84
N GLY A 89 16.68 0.44 -0.66
CA GLY A 89 16.54 1.51 0.33
C GLY A 89 17.13 2.86 -0.10
N LEU A 90 18.07 2.88 -1.05
CA LEU A 90 18.69 4.12 -1.55
C LEU A 90 17.88 4.73 -2.71
N THR A 91 17.50 3.90 -3.66
CA THR A 91 16.94 4.35 -4.94
C THR A 91 15.42 4.25 -5.02
N GLY A 92 14.79 3.46 -4.12
CA GLY A 92 13.36 3.17 -4.17
C GLY A 92 12.92 2.26 -5.32
N MET A 93 13.83 1.88 -6.22
CA MET A 93 13.58 0.91 -7.28
C MET A 93 13.31 -0.48 -6.71
N TYR A 94 12.81 -1.43 -7.50
CA TYR A 94 12.77 -2.80 -7.03
C TYR A 94 14.19 -3.30 -6.71
N ASN A 95 14.30 -4.08 -5.64
CA ASN A 95 15.45 -4.94 -5.43
C ASN A 95 15.27 -6.25 -6.22
N TYR A 96 16.24 -7.16 -6.15
CA TYR A 96 16.18 -8.43 -6.86
C TYR A 96 14.89 -9.21 -6.59
N ARG A 97 14.46 -9.30 -5.31
CA ARG A 97 13.25 -10.03 -4.91
C ARG A 97 11.98 -9.41 -5.50
N GLY A 98 11.85 -8.11 -5.42
CA GLY A 98 10.70 -7.37 -5.96
C GLY A 98 10.63 -7.46 -7.48
N PHE A 99 11.79 -7.37 -8.14
CA PHE A 99 11.88 -7.47 -9.59
C PHE A 99 11.45 -8.87 -10.10
N ILE A 100 11.98 -9.94 -9.51
CA ILE A 100 11.62 -11.32 -9.91
C ILE A 100 10.12 -11.59 -9.74
N GLY A 101 9.52 -11.10 -8.63
CA GLY A 101 8.07 -11.23 -8.45
C GLY A 101 7.28 -10.59 -9.59
N ARG A 102 7.63 -9.36 -9.98
CA ARG A 102 6.98 -8.64 -11.08
C ARG A 102 7.32 -9.19 -12.47
N ALA A 103 8.56 -9.65 -12.66
CA ALA A 103 8.97 -10.28 -13.91
C ALA A 103 8.19 -11.57 -14.19
N ASN A 104 7.88 -12.36 -13.18
CA ASN A 104 7.04 -13.55 -13.33
C ASN A 104 5.64 -13.21 -13.86
N ASP A 105 5.00 -12.17 -13.31
CA ASP A 105 3.70 -11.70 -13.82
C ASP A 105 3.80 -11.24 -15.28
N MET A 106 4.87 -10.52 -15.62
CA MET A 106 5.14 -10.04 -16.97
C MET A 106 5.40 -11.19 -17.94
N ILE A 107 6.10 -12.27 -17.52
CA ILE A 107 6.34 -13.47 -18.33
C ILE A 107 5.03 -14.16 -18.68
N ILE A 108 4.14 -14.30 -17.71
CA ILE A 108 2.84 -14.94 -17.92
C ILE A 108 2.02 -14.15 -18.93
N GLN A 109 1.93 -12.83 -18.76
CA GLN A 109 1.21 -11.96 -19.68
C GLN A 109 1.82 -11.98 -21.09
N ALA A 110 3.14 -11.88 -21.21
CA ALA A 110 3.82 -11.93 -22.51
C ALA A 110 3.58 -13.26 -23.25
N ALA A 111 3.53 -14.38 -22.52
CA ALA A 111 3.22 -15.69 -23.11
C ALA A 111 1.78 -15.75 -23.65
N GLU A 112 0.80 -15.18 -22.94
CA GLU A 112 -0.60 -15.10 -23.41
C GLU A 112 -0.74 -14.23 -24.66
N GLU A 113 -0.01 -13.12 -24.72
CA GLU A 113 -0.02 -12.16 -25.83
C GLU A 113 0.91 -12.57 -27.01
N LYS A 114 1.64 -13.67 -26.89
CA LYS A 114 2.69 -14.11 -27.84
C LYS A 114 3.75 -13.02 -28.09
N SER A 115 4.08 -12.33 -27.03
CA SER A 115 5.11 -11.27 -26.98
C SER A 115 6.40 -11.80 -26.35
N GLU A 116 7.48 -11.06 -26.46
CA GLU A 116 8.78 -11.34 -25.85
C GLU A 116 9.08 -10.35 -24.73
N ILE A 117 9.99 -10.70 -23.83
CA ILE A 117 10.50 -9.80 -22.82
C ILE A 117 11.88 -9.33 -23.24
N LEU A 118 12.03 -8.03 -23.37
CA LEU A 118 13.29 -7.38 -23.61
C LEU A 118 13.89 -6.93 -22.26
N VAL A 119 15.13 -7.32 -22.01
CA VAL A 119 15.86 -6.98 -20.79
C VAL A 119 17.06 -6.10 -21.15
N LEU A 120 17.20 -4.95 -20.48
CA LEU A 120 18.32 -4.05 -20.59
C LEU A 120 19.11 -4.04 -19.29
N ALA A 121 20.43 -4.08 -19.40
CA ALA A 121 21.33 -3.85 -18.29
C ALA A 121 21.98 -2.48 -18.43
N VAL A 122 21.99 -1.73 -17.33
CA VAL A 122 22.64 -0.41 -17.23
C VAL A 122 23.70 -0.49 -16.15
N ASP A 123 24.95 -0.23 -16.51
CA ASP A 123 26.11 -0.26 -15.64
C ASP A 123 26.77 1.12 -15.59
N LEU A 124 27.01 1.62 -14.37
CA LEU A 124 27.65 2.91 -14.14
C LEU A 124 29.15 2.76 -14.02
N LYS A 125 29.86 3.37 -14.95
CA LYS A 125 31.33 3.40 -14.89
C LYS A 125 31.83 4.38 -13.83
N ASN A 126 32.97 4.04 -13.22
CA ASN A 126 33.73 4.93 -12.35
C ASN A 126 33.07 5.28 -11.00
N THR A 127 32.04 4.56 -10.55
CA THR A 127 31.38 4.79 -9.23
C THR A 127 32.37 4.73 -8.06
N ARG A 128 33.35 3.83 -8.11
CA ARG A 128 34.42 3.76 -7.09
C ARG A 128 35.29 5.01 -7.06
N GLN A 129 35.58 5.60 -8.23
CA GLN A 129 36.36 6.81 -8.35
C GLN A 129 35.59 8.04 -7.84
N ILE A 130 34.29 8.11 -8.09
CA ILE A 130 33.40 9.13 -7.54
C ILE A 130 33.41 9.03 -6.00
N ASN A 131 33.21 7.84 -5.46
CA ASN A 131 33.24 7.61 -4.03
C ASN A 131 34.58 7.97 -3.37
N SER A 132 35.69 7.69 -4.06
CA SER A 132 37.05 8.00 -3.57
C SER A 132 37.33 9.50 -3.59
N ASN A 133 36.90 10.22 -4.62
CA ASN A 133 37.21 11.63 -4.82
C ASN A 133 36.26 12.55 -4.07
N TYR A 134 34.97 12.20 -3.98
CA TYR A 134 33.91 13.07 -3.49
C TYR A 134 33.13 12.52 -2.28
N GLY A 135 33.46 11.30 -1.86
CA GLY A 135 32.81 10.63 -0.73
C GLY A 135 31.56 9.85 -1.13
N ARG A 136 31.14 8.94 -0.22
CA ARG A 136 30.00 8.02 -0.45
C ARG A 136 28.68 8.74 -0.68
N THR A 137 28.47 9.87 -0.02
CA THR A 137 27.22 10.65 -0.17
C THR A 137 27.01 11.13 -1.60
N GLU A 138 28.09 11.52 -2.29
CA GLU A 138 27.99 11.93 -3.70
C GLU A 138 27.76 10.71 -4.62
N GLY A 139 28.39 9.57 -4.32
CA GLY A 139 28.07 8.34 -5.03
C GLY A 139 26.61 7.92 -4.87
N ASP A 140 26.06 8.03 -3.66
CA ASP A 140 24.65 7.74 -3.39
C ASP A 140 23.70 8.70 -4.15
N ARG A 141 24.08 9.97 -4.27
CA ARG A 141 23.35 10.96 -5.09
C ARG A 141 23.34 10.59 -6.57
N VAL A 142 24.49 10.18 -7.11
CA VAL A 142 24.59 9.73 -8.50
C VAL A 142 23.70 8.51 -8.75
N LEU A 143 23.75 7.52 -7.86
CA LEU A 143 22.89 6.33 -7.96
C LEU A 143 21.40 6.69 -7.91
N SER A 144 21.01 7.58 -7.01
CA SER A 144 19.63 8.07 -6.91
C SER A 144 19.20 8.86 -8.15
N TYR A 145 20.08 9.67 -8.72
CA TYR A 145 19.81 10.41 -9.96
C TYR A 145 19.61 9.48 -11.16
N VAL A 146 20.45 8.44 -11.28
CA VAL A 146 20.31 7.43 -12.34
C VAL A 146 18.99 6.68 -12.19
N ALA A 147 18.63 6.25 -10.98
CA ALA A 147 17.36 5.59 -10.70
C ALA A 147 16.16 6.47 -11.08
N GLN A 148 16.20 7.75 -10.73
CA GLN A 148 15.17 8.71 -11.13
C GLN A 148 15.10 8.85 -12.66
N SER A 149 16.24 8.99 -13.34
CA SER A 149 16.32 9.10 -14.80
C SER A 149 15.73 7.88 -15.50
N ILE A 150 16.00 6.67 -14.98
CA ILE A 150 15.39 5.44 -15.46
C ILE A 150 13.87 5.49 -15.30
N ASN A 151 13.37 5.81 -14.11
CA ASN A 151 11.93 5.86 -13.86
C ASN A 151 11.19 6.91 -14.70
N GLU A 152 11.84 8.01 -15.06
CA GLU A 152 11.26 9.05 -15.93
C GLU A 152 11.11 8.63 -17.40
N VAL A 153 11.93 7.69 -17.86
CA VAL A 153 11.89 7.16 -19.23
C VAL A 153 10.91 5.99 -19.37
N LEU A 154 10.67 5.28 -18.27
CA LEU A 154 9.84 4.10 -18.25
C LEU A 154 8.34 4.44 -18.19
N THR A 155 7.55 3.59 -18.80
CA THR A 155 6.09 3.59 -18.69
C THR A 155 5.64 2.74 -17.47
N PRO A 156 4.38 2.85 -17.02
CA PRO A 156 3.87 2.04 -15.91
C PRO A 156 3.85 0.52 -16.15
N TYR A 157 4.01 0.10 -17.41
CA TYR A 157 4.02 -1.32 -17.79
C TYR A 157 5.43 -1.93 -17.78
N GLU A 158 6.45 -1.13 -17.54
CA GLU A 158 7.84 -1.53 -17.52
C GLU A 158 8.34 -1.61 -16.08
N ILE A 159 9.25 -2.50 -15.82
CA ILE A 159 9.80 -2.69 -14.48
C ILE A 159 11.30 -2.44 -14.49
N SER A 160 11.80 -1.93 -13.39
CA SER A 160 13.22 -1.67 -13.20
C SER A 160 13.68 -2.06 -11.81
N MET A 161 14.93 -2.49 -11.70
CA MET A 161 15.54 -2.78 -10.40
C MET A 161 16.97 -2.24 -10.32
N ARG A 162 17.42 -2.08 -9.10
CA ARG A 162 18.84 -2.01 -8.79
C ARG A 162 19.32 -3.39 -8.38
N MET A 163 20.23 -3.95 -9.19
CA MET A 163 20.71 -5.32 -8.99
C MET A 163 21.83 -5.40 -7.95
N GLY A 164 22.65 -4.38 -7.83
CA GLY A 164 23.82 -4.31 -6.96
C GLY A 164 24.38 -2.91 -6.83
N ASN A 165 25.68 -2.78 -6.62
CA ASN A 165 26.34 -1.51 -6.32
C ASN A 165 26.02 -0.38 -7.32
N ASP A 166 26.22 -0.64 -8.59
CA ASP A 166 26.17 0.30 -9.72
C ASP A 166 25.43 -0.26 -10.94
N GLU A 167 24.75 -1.39 -10.77
CA GLU A 167 24.05 -2.11 -11.82
C GLU A 167 22.53 -1.96 -11.68
N PHE A 168 21.88 -1.63 -12.81
CA PHE A 168 20.43 -1.55 -12.91
C PHE A 168 19.94 -2.45 -14.04
N VAL A 169 18.73 -2.99 -13.88
CA VAL A 169 18.09 -3.82 -14.88
C VAL A 169 16.70 -3.29 -15.16
N ILE A 170 16.33 -3.26 -16.43
CA ILE A 170 15.03 -2.84 -16.92
C ILE A 170 14.43 -3.99 -17.72
N ALA A 171 13.13 -4.27 -17.55
CA ALA A 171 12.41 -5.22 -18.38
C ALA A 171 11.16 -4.57 -18.97
N THR A 172 10.92 -4.83 -20.24
CA THR A 172 9.76 -4.37 -21.00
C THR A 172 9.23 -5.49 -21.89
N VAL A 173 7.93 -5.46 -22.21
CA VAL A 173 7.31 -6.39 -23.17
C VAL A 173 7.44 -5.81 -24.57
N ALA A 174 7.87 -6.62 -25.51
CA ALA A 174 8.02 -6.27 -26.91
C ALA A 174 7.38 -7.32 -27.82
N LYS A 175 6.98 -6.92 -29.03
CA LYS A 175 6.60 -7.90 -30.06
C LYS A 175 7.82 -8.71 -30.47
N SER A 176 7.60 -9.94 -30.89
CA SER A 176 8.72 -10.83 -31.28
C SER A 176 9.64 -10.17 -32.32
N GLY A 177 10.92 -10.09 -31.97
CA GLY A 177 11.96 -9.45 -32.79
C GLY A 177 11.98 -7.93 -32.82
N ASP A 178 11.08 -7.25 -32.08
CA ASP A 178 11.04 -5.77 -32.01
C ASP A 178 11.87 -5.27 -30.83
N ILE A 179 13.02 -4.70 -31.07
CA ILE A 179 13.91 -4.11 -30.07
C ILE A 179 13.79 -2.58 -29.96
N SER A 180 12.92 -1.95 -30.75
CA SER A 180 12.82 -0.48 -30.88
C SER A 180 12.58 0.21 -29.54
N ARG A 181 11.77 -0.39 -28.67
CA ARG A 181 11.52 0.16 -27.32
C ARG A 181 12.79 0.15 -26.45
N GLY A 182 13.59 -0.90 -26.54
CA GLY A 182 14.88 -1.00 -25.83
C GLY A 182 15.89 0.04 -26.33
N GLU A 183 15.98 0.22 -27.64
CA GLU A 183 16.83 1.23 -28.25
C GLU A 183 16.41 2.64 -27.81
N TYR A 184 15.12 2.94 -27.83
CA TYR A 184 14.59 4.21 -27.34
C TYR A 184 14.95 4.47 -25.87
N ILE A 185 14.75 3.47 -24.98
CA ILE A 185 15.12 3.60 -23.56
C ILE A 185 16.62 3.88 -23.42
N ALA A 186 17.47 3.15 -24.15
CA ALA A 186 18.91 3.33 -24.09
C ALA A 186 19.35 4.72 -24.57
N GLU A 187 18.77 5.22 -25.66
CA GLU A 187 19.08 6.56 -26.20
C GLU A 187 18.62 7.68 -25.24
N GLU A 188 17.40 7.58 -24.69
CA GLU A 188 16.91 8.60 -23.77
C GLU A 188 17.69 8.62 -22.45
N LEU A 189 18.08 7.45 -21.94
CA LEU A 189 18.95 7.39 -20.77
C LEU A 189 20.32 7.99 -21.04
N LYS A 190 20.89 7.70 -22.20
CA LYS A 190 22.18 8.30 -22.60
C LYS A 190 22.11 9.83 -22.65
N LYS A 191 21.08 10.40 -23.26
CA LYS A 191 20.86 11.87 -23.31
C LYS A 191 20.68 12.51 -21.91
N LYS A 192 20.08 11.77 -20.96
CA LYS A 192 19.85 12.30 -19.60
C LYS A 192 21.08 12.20 -18.70
N LEU A 193 21.95 11.25 -18.96
CA LEU A 193 23.11 10.91 -18.12
C LEU A 193 24.43 11.48 -18.66
N GLU A 194 24.50 11.95 -19.90
CA GLU A 194 25.59 12.74 -20.47
C GLU A 194 25.48 14.22 -20.09
#